data_bd562b142b221f7db363ecff268676c9
#
_entry.id   bd562b142b221f7db363ecff268676c9
#
_cell.length_a   1.000
_cell.length_b   1.000
_cell.length_c   1.000
_cell.angle_alpha   90.00
_cell.angle_beta   90.00
_cell.angle_gamma   90.00
#
_symmetry.space_group_name_H-M   'P 1'
#
loop_
_entity.id
_entity.type
_entity.pdbx_description
1 polymer ?
#
loop_
_entity_poly.entity_id
_entity_poly.type
_entity_poly.pdbx_seq_one_letter_code
_entity_poly.pdbx_strand_id
1 'polypeptide(L)'
;MGFLFTSESVSEGHPDKVSDQISDAILDEFLRRDPESKVACETLCTTGLVVVAGEVRSEAYVDIQQTARRVIDRIGYNRSEYQFDAASCGILSAIHEQSSDIDQGVVRQTEEEQGAGDQGIMFGYATRESRELMPATLILSHVILKELADIRREGKVMPYLRPDAKSQVTIEYDDERRPLRVHTIVVSTQHDENVDAPQIKEDVRTILIPRVKARLERANDELAQLIGEEYILHVNPTGKFVIGGPHGDTGLTGRKIIVDTYGGRGAHGGGAFSGKDSSKVDRSAAYAARHIAKNMVAAGVADEVLVQLSYAIGIAEPLSVYVDTYGTNKLAISEGEIAQRISKLFDLRPASIVRRYGLKNPIFEATASYGHFGNRPYTKEVTVFENGVETTREVEFFGWEKLDAVETIKAEFSL
;
A
#
# COMPACT_ATOMS: atom_id res chain seq x y z
N MET A 1 -14.81 0.27 -30.07
CA MET A 1 -15.27 -0.79 -29.13
C MET A 1 -14.51 -0.62 -27.83
N GLY A 2 -15.19 -0.48 -26.71
CA GLY A 2 -14.54 -0.39 -25.42
C GLY A 2 -13.76 -1.66 -25.04
N PHE A 3 -13.08 -1.64 -23.90
CA PHE A 3 -12.29 -2.77 -23.41
C PHE A 3 -12.62 -3.06 -21.94
N LEU A 4 -12.26 -4.25 -21.48
CA LEU A 4 -12.35 -4.65 -20.07
C LEU A 4 -10.97 -4.56 -19.42
N PHE A 5 -10.90 -4.00 -18.21
CA PHE A 5 -9.71 -3.99 -17.39
C PHE A 5 -10.03 -4.48 -15.98
N THR A 6 -9.09 -5.18 -15.37
CA THR A 6 -9.29 -5.85 -14.08
C THR A 6 -8.16 -5.53 -13.12
N SER A 7 -8.51 -5.25 -11.88
CA SER A 7 -7.56 -5.23 -10.75
C SER A 7 -8.05 -6.14 -9.62
N GLU A 8 -7.13 -6.57 -8.78
CA GLU A 8 -7.43 -7.38 -7.61
C GLU A 8 -6.95 -6.69 -6.32
N SER A 9 -7.49 -7.13 -5.21
CA SER A 9 -7.03 -6.80 -3.86
C SER A 9 -7.09 -8.03 -2.97
N VAL A 10 -6.34 -7.98 -1.87
CA VAL A 10 -6.39 -8.99 -0.81
C VAL A 10 -6.63 -8.33 0.54
N SER A 11 -7.29 -9.06 1.45
CA SER A 11 -7.59 -8.55 2.79
C SER A 11 -6.35 -8.46 3.67
N GLU A 12 -6.47 -7.75 4.79
CA GLU A 12 -5.45 -7.72 5.85
C GLU A 12 -5.10 -9.12 6.40
N GLY A 13 -6.02 -10.08 6.29
CA GLY A 13 -5.81 -11.48 6.72
C GLY A 13 -5.22 -12.39 5.66
N HIS A 14 -4.98 -11.91 4.45
CA HIS A 14 -4.25 -12.68 3.44
C HIS A 14 -2.82 -12.96 3.91
N PRO A 15 -2.25 -14.17 3.72
CA PRO A 15 -0.95 -14.54 4.26
C PRO A 15 0.17 -13.56 3.95
N ASP A 16 0.29 -13.10 2.70
CA ASP A 16 1.29 -12.12 2.30
C ASP A 16 1.07 -10.76 3.02
N LYS A 17 -0.19 -10.35 3.20
CA LYS A 17 -0.48 -9.08 3.91
C LYS A 17 -0.32 -9.20 5.42
N VAL A 18 -0.49 -10.37 6.01
CA VAL A 18 -0.09 -10.65 7.39
C VAL A 18 1.41 -10.42 7.55
N SER A 19 2.21 -10.96 6.62
CA SER A 19 3.67 -10.80 6.60
C SER A 19 4.09 -9.33 6.44
N ASP A 20 3.48 -8.60 5.51
CA ASP A 20 3.74 -7.17 5.30
C ASP A 20 3.43 -6.34 6.56
N GLN A 21 2.28 -6.60 7.20
CA GLN A 21 1.89 -5.88 8.42
C GLN A 21 2.80 -6.16 9.60
N ILE A 22 3.30 -7.39 9.76
CA ILE A 22 4.28 -7.72 10.80
C ILE A 22 5.59 -6.99 10.54
N SER A 23 6.10 -7.02 9.31
CA SER A 23 7.34 -6.34 8.94
C SER A 23 7.28 -4.83 9.15
N ASP A 24 6.18 -4.17 8.75
CA ASP A 24 6.01 -2.73 8.96
C ASP A 24 5.73 -2.36 10.43
N ALA A 25 5.06 -3.22 11.19
CA ALA A 25 4.90 -3.01 12.63
C ALA A 25 6.24 -3.07 13.38
N ILE A 26 7.12 -3.98 12.98
CA ILE A 26 8.47 -4.08 13.54
C ILE A 26 9.29 -2.83 13.18
N LEU A 27 9.23 -2.38 11.93
CA LEU A 27 9.86 -1.13 11.51
C LEU A 27 9.37 0.05 12.35
N ASP A 28 8.04 0.20 12.53
CA ASP A 28 7.48 1.29 13.32
C ASP A 28 7.90 1.22 14.79
N GLU A 29 8.04 0.03 15.36
CA GLU A 29 8.52 -0.13 16.75
C GLU A 29 9.98 0.30 16.92
N PHE A 30 10.84 0.09 15.91
CA PHE A 30 12.19 0.65 15.90
C PHE A 30 12.16 2.17 15.78
N LEU A 31 11.42 2.72 14.81
CA LEU A 31 11.35 4.17 14.58
C LEU A 31 10.73 4.94 15.75
N ARG A 32 9.81 4.33 16.53
CA ARG A 32 9.29 4.94 17.76
C ARG A 32 10.37 5.24 18.79
N ARG A 33 11.41 4.41 18.84
CA ARG A 33 12.47 4.45 19.85
C ARG A 33 13.74 5.09 19.34
N ASP A 34 14.01 4.92 18.05
CA ASP A 34 15.18 5.46 17.37
C ASP A 34 14.82 5.81 15.92
N PRO A 35 14.52 7.09 15.62
CA PRO A 35 14.18 7.56 14.28
C PRO A 35 15.29 7.35 13.23
N GLU A 36 16.53 7.13 13.67
CA GLU A 36 17.69 6.86 12.79
C GLU A 36 17.88 5.38 12.49
N SER A 37 17.02 4.51 13.00
CA SER A 37 17.06 3.07 12.75
C SER A 37 17.10 2.76 11.25
N LYS A 38 17.98 1.84 10.88
CA LYS A 38 18.03 1.22 9.56
C LYS A 38 17.45 -0.18 9.67
N VAL A 39 16.42 -0.45 8.92
CA VAL A 39 15.64 -1.68 9.01
C VAL A 39 15.38 -2.23 7.61
N ALA A 40 15.74 -3.48 7.41
CA ALA A 40 15.32 -4.31 6.31
C ALA A 40 14.80 -5.62 6.91
N CYS A 41 13.48 -5.71 7.09
CA CYS A 41 12.84 -6.80 7.82
C CYS A 41 11.83 -7.51 6.94
N GLU A 42 12.00 -8.80 6.77
CA GLU A 42 11.12 -9.67 5.99
C GLU A 42 10.48 -10.71 6.90
N THR A 43 9.24 -11.05 6.64
CA THR A 43 8.46 -12.00 7.42
C THR A 43 7.92 -13.10 6.53
N LEU A 44 8.03 -14.35 7.01
CA LEU A 44 7.33 -15.52 6.47
C LEU A 44 6.28 -15.95 7.48
N CYS A 45 5.03 -16.15 7.02
CA CYS A 45 3.95 -16.73 7.82
C CYS A 45 3.47 -18.02 7.16
N THR A 46 3.36 -19.09 7.96
CA THR A 46 2.82 -20.38 7.52
C THR A 46 2.07 -21.05 8.66
N THR A 47 1.60 -22.28 8.51
CA THR A 47 0.85 -23.00 9.55
C THR A 47 1.61 -22.98 10.88
N GLY A 48 1.03 -22.35 11.89
CA GLY A 48 1.55 -22.31 13.25
C GLY A 48 2.92 -21.64 13.42
N LEU A 49 3.46 -20.95 12.42
CA LEU A 49 4.83 -20.42 12.45
C LEU A 49 4.93 -19.06 11.76
N VAL A 50 5.68 -18.16 12.40
CA VAL A 50 6.18 -16.91 11.84
C VAL A 50 7.72 -16.92 11.92
N VAL A 51 8.38 -16.58 10.83
CA VAL A 51 9.83 -16.34 10.80
C VAL A 51 10.06 -14.90 10.37
N VAL A 52 10.78 -14.16 11.21
CA VAL A 52 11.19 -12.78 10.92
C VAL A 52 12.70 -12.79 10.70
N ALA A 53 13.14 -12.32 9.55
CA ALA A 53 14.55 -12.30 9.18
C ALA A 53 14.93 -10.93 8.60
N GLY A 54 16.21 -10.61 8.60
CA GLY A 54 16.71 -9.38 8.00
C GLY A 54 17.81 -8.72 8.81
N GLU A 55 18.10 -7.46 8.46
CA GLU A 55 19.16 -6.66 9.05
C GLU A 55 18.62 -5.41 9.71
N VAL A 56 19.09 -5.12 10.91
CA VAL A 56 18.72 -3.92 11.66
C VAL A 56 19.97 -3.26 12.24
N ARG A 57 20.05 -1.93 12.12
CA ARG A 57 20.96 -1.08 12.88
C ARG A 57 20.14 -0.07 13.65
N SER A 58 20.14 -0.17 14.97
CA SER A 58 19.37 0.69 15.86
C SER A 58 19.97 0.66 17.26
N GLU A 59 19.84 1.78 17.99
CA GLU A 59 20.12 1.83 19.42
C GLU A 59 18.95 1.28 20.27
N ALA A 60 17.83 0.94 19.64
CA ALA A 60 16.62 0.51 20.31
C ALA A 60 16.54 -1.02 20.45
N TYR A 61 15.98 -1.47 21.56
CA TYR A 61 15.49 -2.84 21.71
C TYR A 61 14.01 -2.91 21.35
N VAL A 62 13.63 -3.89 20.52
CA VAL A 62 12.25 -4.19 20.15
C VAL A 62 11.93 -5.65 20.42
N ASP A 63 10.83 -5.90 21.14
CA ASP A 63 10.31 -7.26 21.31
C ASP A 63 9.57 -7.69 20.02
N ILE A 64 10.28 -8.40 19.16
CA ILE A 64 9.79 -8.90 17.87
C ILE A 64 8.59 -9.83 18.06
N GLN A 65 8.64 -10.71 19.07
CA GLN A 65 7.57 -11.68 19.29
C GLN A 65 6.29 -11.01 19.75
N GLN A 66 6.38 -10.07 20.68
CA GLN A 66 5.22 -9.33 21.15
C GLN A 66 4.60 -8.48 20.04
N THR A 67 5.45 -7.83 19.23
CA THR A 67 4.99 -7.02 18.08
C THR A 67 4.24 -7.88 17.06
N ALA A 68 4.80 -9.02 16.67
CA ALA A 68 4.14 -9.93 15.73
C ALA A 68 2.82 -10.47 16.29
N ARG A 69 2.76 -10.91 17.56
CA ARG A 69 1.53 -11.38 18.21
C ARG A 69 0.43 -10.31 18.23
N ARG A 70 0.78 -9.07 18.55
CA ARG A 70 -0.14 -7.93 18.52
C ARG A 70 -0.78 -7.75 17.14
N VAL A 71 0.02 -7.83 16.07
CA VAL A 71 -0.47 -7.70 14.69
C VAL A 71 -1.39 -8.86 14.32
N ILE A 72 -1.00 -10.10 14.62
CA ILE A 72 -1.79 -11.30 14.32
C ILE A 72 -3.15 -11.25 15.04
N ASP A 73 -3.17 -10.85 16.31
CA ASP A 73 -4.42 -10.71 17.10
C ASP A 73 -5.32 -9.59 16.52
N ARG A 74 -4.75 -8.42 16.22
CA ARG A 74 -5.47 -7.28 15.61
C ARG A 74 -6.13 -7.65 14.27
N ILE A 75 -5.47 -8.46 13.45
CA ILE A 75 -6.02 -8.95 12.17
C ILE A 75 -7.23 -9.85 12.43
N GLY A 76 -7.25 -10.58 13.56
CA GLY A 76 -8.34 -11.47 13.94
C GLY A 76 -7.98 -12.95 13.89
N TYR A 77 -6.70 -13.30 13.78
CA TYR A 77 -6.22 -14.66 14.00
C TYR A 77 -6.02 -14.90 15.49
N ASN A 78 -7.12 -15.14 16.20
CA ASN A 78 -7.18 -15.28 17.66
C ASN A 78 -7.91 -16.56 18.12
N ARG A 79 -8.09 -17.53 17.23
CA ARG A 79 -8.71 -18.83 17.48
C ARG A 79 -7.80 -19.96 17.05
N SER A 80 -7.61 -20.95 17.90
CA SER A 80 -6.74 -22.11 17.64
C SER A 80 -7.18 -22.95 16.43
N GLU A 81 -8.47 -22.96 16.13
CA GLU A 81 -9.02 -23.65 14.96
C GLU A 81 -8.53 -23.11 13.62
N TYR A 82 -7.98 -21.90 13.58
CA TYR A 82 -7.36 -21.33 12.39
C TYR A 82 -5.96 -21.92 12.10
N GLN A 83 -5.41 -22.73 13.01
CA GLN A 83 -4.07 -23.34 12.92
C GLN A 83 -2.95 -22.31 12.70
N PHE A 84 -3.27 -21.06 12.96
CA PHE A 84 -2.39 -19.89 12.99
C PHE A 84 -3.09 -18.84 13.86
N ASP A 85 -2.60 -18.63 15.07
CA ASP A 85 -3.19 -17.69 16.02
C ASP A 85 -2.14 -16.97 16.87
N ALA A 86 -2.50 -15.79 17.36
CA ALA A 86 -1.61 -14.90 18.10
C ALA A 86 -1.05 -15.52 19.39
N ALA A 87 -1.79 -16.42 20.04
CA ALA A 87 -1.39 -17.00 21.33
C ALA A 87 -0.44 -18.19 21.16
N SER A 88 -0.67 -19.04 20.15
CA SER A 88 0.00 -20.35 20.04
C SER A 88 1.03 -20.48 18.94
N CYS A 89 1.03 -19.65 17.89
CA CYS A 89 2.00 -19.77 16.80
C CYS A 89 3.44 -19.55 17.31
N GLY A 90 4.38 -20.35 16.79
CA GLY A 90 5.81 -20.14 17.01
C GLY A 90 6.27 -18.87 16.29
N ILE A 91 7.14 -18.07 16.94
CA ILE A 91 7.74 -16.90 16.32
C ILE A 91 9.24 -17.00 16.46
N LEU A 92 9.94 -17.12 15.32
CA LEU A 92 11.39 -17.18 15.23
C LEU A 92 11.92 -15.84 14.71
N SER A 93 12.99 -15.36 15.33
CA SER A 93 13.71 -14.18 14.87
C SER A 93 15.11 -14.58 14.42
N ALA A 94 15.45 -14.20 13.19
CA ALA A 94 16.77 -14.31 12.58
C ALA A 94 17.23 -12.94 12.08
N ILE A 95 17.04 -11.91 12.91
CA ILE A 95 17.50 -10.55 12.66
C ILE A 95 18.95 -10.44 13.12
N HIS A 96 19.81 -9.85 12.26
CA HIS A 96 21.20 -9.55 12.58
C HIS A 96 21.51 -8.08 12.38
N GLU A 97 22.69 -7.68 12.82
CA GLU A 97 23.21 -6.32 12.61
C GLU A 97 23.52 -6.09 11.12
N GLN A 98 23.19 -4.90 10.62
CA GLN A 98 23.46 -4.51 9.23
C GLN A 98 24.97 -4.47 8.95
N SER A 99 25.37 -4.97 7.77
CA SER A 99 26.76 -4.96 7.32
C SER A 99 27.33 -3.54 7.23
N SER A 100 28.55 -3.35 7.80
CA SER A 100 29.30 -2.09 7.70
C SER A 100 29.66 -1.68 6.28
N ASP A 101 29.70 -2.62 5.35
CA ASP A 101 30.05 -2.34 3.94
C ASP A 101 28.96 -1.53 3.22
N ILE A 102 27.70 -1.73 3.58
CA ILE A 102 26.57 -0.97 3.04
C ILE A 102 26.63 0.49 3.55
N ASP A 103 27.00 0.69 4.80
CA ASP A 103 27.08 2.02 5.42
C ASP A 103 28.11 2.93 4.75
N GLN A 104 29.22 2.39 4.28
CA GLN A 104 30.30 3.18 3.65
C GLN A 104 29.83 3.90 2.36
N GLY A 105 28.87 3.34 1.64
CA GLY A 105 28.31 3.92 0.42
C GLY A 105 27.21 4.98 0.66
N VAL A 106 26.54 4.92 1.80
CA VAL A 106 25.31 5.66 2.08
C VAL A 106 25.55 6.83 3.04
N VAL A 107 26.38 6.64 4.08
CA VAL A 107 26.65 7.68 5.09
C VAL A 107 27.68 8.67 4.56
N ARG A 108 27.33 9.96 4.52
CA ARG A 108 28.18 11.09 4.09
C ARG A 108 28.32 12.11 5.21
N GLN A 109 29.11 13.18 4.96
CA GLN A 109 29.35 14.22 5.95
C GLN A 109 28.10 15.05 6.27
N THR A 110 27.20 15.20 5.31
CA THR A 110 25.91 15.91 5.48
C THR A 110 24.74 14.99 5.08
N GLU A 111 23.56 15.26 5.63
CA GLU A 111 22.34 14.53 5.25
C GLU A 111 21.99 14.71 3.76
N GLU A 112 22.24 15.90 3.21
CA GLU A 112 21.97 16.24 1.81
C GLU A 112 22.82 15.45 0.83
N GLU A 113 24.02 15.01 1.24
CA GLU A 113 24.94 14.19 0.43
C GLU A 113 24.68 12.70 0.61
N GLN A 114 23.76 12.30 1.47
CA GLN A 114 23.41 10.92 1.68
C GLN A 114 22.96 10.29 0.34
N GLY A 115 23.69 9.29 -0.10
CA GLY A 115 23.39 8.55 -1.33
C GLY A 115 22.18 7.63 -1.15
N ALA A 116 21.63 7.19 -2.28
CA ALA A 116 20.61 6.16 -2.29
C ALA A 116 21.15 4.85 -1.68
N GLY A 117 20.33 4.20 -0.85
CA GLY A 117 20.70 2.96 -0.17
C GLY A 117 20.81 1.75 -1.09
N ASP A 118 20.28 1.86 -2.32
CA ASP A 118 20.37 0.83 -3.36
C ASP A 118 20.23 1.48 -4.74
N GLN A 119 20.52 0.71 -5.77
CA GLN A 119 20.13 1.03 -7.14
C GLN A 119 18.67 0.62 -7.36
N GLY A 120 17.96 1.27 -8.32
CA GLY A 120 16.63 0.83 -8.68
C GLY A 120 15.88 1.81 -9.56
N ILE A 121 14.70 1.35 -10.00
CA ILE A 121 13.70 2.15 -10.70
C ILE A 121 12.41 2.15 -9.90
N MET A 122 11.82 3.32 -9.67
CA MET A 122 10.59 3.50 -8.90
C MET A 122 9.57 4.25 -9.73
N PHE A 123 8.31 3.89 -9.58
CA PHE A 123 7.23 4.46 -10.37
C PHE A 123 6.17 5.12 -9.48
N GLY A 124 5.68 6.26 -9.96
CA GLY A 124 4.47 6.91 -9.50
C GLY A 124 3.45 6.95 -10.64
N TYR A 125 2.20 6.76 -10.32
CA TYR A 125 1.11 6.80 -11.29
C TYR A 125 -0.10 7.52 -10.72
N ALA A 126 -0.83 8.23 -11.58
CA ALA A 126 -2.12 8.84 -11.26
C ALA A 126 -3.02 8.89 -12.49
N THR A 127 -4.32 8.77 -12.27
CA THR A 127 -5.36 8.86 -13.31
C THR A 127 -6.62 9.51 -12.73
N ARG A 128 -7.43 10.17 -13.58
CA ARG A 128 -8.69 10.82 -13.18
C ARG A 128 -9.86 9.85 -12.98
N GLU A 129 -9.61 8.55 -12.85
CA GLU A 129 -10.68 7.55 -12.73
C GLU A 129 -11.39 7.56 -11.37
N SER A 130 -10.75 8.08 -10.34
CA SER A 130 -11.31 8.18 -8.99
C SER A 130 -10.94 9.51 -8.33
N ARG A 131 -11.63 9.83 -7.25
CA ARG A 131 -11.35 11.01 -6.43
C ARG A 131 -9.93 11.04 -5.87
N GLU A 132 -9.39 9.88 -5.54
CA GLU A 132 -8.02 9.71 -5.04
C GLU A 132 -6.98 9.76 -6.16
N LEU A 133 -7.42 9.96 -7.42
CA LEU A 133 -6.58 9.91 -8.62
C LEU A 133 -5.84 8.55 -8.75
N MET A 134 -6.60 7.48 -8.56
CA MET A 134 -6.18 6.08 -8.65
C MET A 134 -7.06 5.31 -9.63
N PRO A 135 -6.60 4.14 -10.12
CA PRO A 135 -7.41 3.26 -10.95
C PRO A 135 -8.71 2.83 -10.25
N ALA A 136 -9.85 3.03 -10.90
CA ALA A 136 -11.17 2.71 -10.36
C ALA A 136 -11.31 1.22 -9.98
N THR A 137 -10.76 0.32 -10.81
CA THR A 137 -10.75 -1.12 -10.55
C THR A 137 -10.08 -1.50 -9.24
N LEU A 138 -8.93 -0.88 -8.94
CA LEU A 138 -8.18 -1.14 -7.71
C LEU A 138 -8.89 -0.57 -6.48
N ILE A 139 -9.35 0.69 -6.56
CA ILE A 139 -10.07 1.31 -5.43
C ILE A 139 -11.32 0.52 -5.07
N LEU A 140 -12.13 0.10 -6.05
CA LEU A 140 -13.29 -0.74 -5.79
C LEU A 140 -12.91 -2.07 -5.17
N SER A 141 -11.84 -2.72 -5.65
CA SER A 141 -11.34 -3.97 -5.05
C SER A 141 -10.94 -3.77 -3.58
N HIS A 142 -10.25 -2.67 -3.24
CA HIS A 142 -9.91 -2.35 -1.85
C HIS A 142 -11.15 -2.07 -0.99
N VAL A 143 -12.10 -1.27 -1.50
CA VAL A 143 -13.29 -0.88 -0.74
C VAL A 143 -14.16 -2.08 -0.42
N ILE A 144 -14.31 -3.05 -1.34
CA ILE A 144 -15.03 -4.31 -1.10
C ILE A 144 -14.42 -5.05 0.10
N LEU A 145 -13.11 -5.18 0.18
CA LEU A 145 -12.46 -5.91 1.26
C LEU A 145 -12.39 -5.12 2.57
N LYS A 146 -12.26 -3.81 2.52
CA LYS A 146 -12.40 -2.95 3.71
C LYS A 146 -13.78 -3.12 4.34
N GLU A 147 -14.84 -3.09 3.53
CA GLU A 147 -16.20 -3.28 4.03
C GLU A 147 -16.44 -4.71 4.54
N LEU A 148 -15.88 -5.72 3.87
CA LEU A 148 -15.95 -7.11 4.33
C LEU A 148 -15.26 -7.29 5.69
N ALA A 149 -14.10 -6.66 5.89
CA ALA A 149 -13.38 -6.68 7.16
C ALA A 149 -14.17 -5.95 8.28
N ASP A 150 -14.83 -4.84 7.96
CA ASP A 150 -15.69 -4.13 8.92
C ASP A 150 -16.89 -5.00 9.32
N ILE A 151 -17.57 -5.66 8.37
CA ILE A 151 -18.66 -6.61 8.64
C ILE A 151 -18.17 -7.75 9.54
N ARG A 152 -16.98 -8.31 9.26
CA ARG A 152 -16.39 -9.38 10.08
C ARG A 152 -16.15 -8.92 11.52
N ARG A 153 -15.60 -7.71 11.70
CA ARG A 153 -15.35 -7.14 13.05
C ARG A 153 -16.64 -6.82 13.81
N GLU A 154 -17.68 -6.39 13.11
CA GLU A 154 -18.99 -6.19 13.71
C GLU A 154 -19.60 -7.49 14.26
N GLY A 155 -19.33 -8.65 13.63
CA GLY A 155 -19.77 -9.96 14.05
C GLY A 155 -21.30 -10.15 14.07
N LYS A 156 -22.07 -9.34 13.32
CA LYS A 156 -23.53 -9.29 13.40
C LYS A 156 -24.23 -9.95 12.23
N VAL A 157 -23.90 -9.55 11.00
CA VAL A 157 -24.69 -9.94 9.81
C VAL A 157 -24.08 -11.06 8.97
N MET A 158 -22.77 -11.28 9.03
CA MET A 158 -22.06 -12.40 8.42
C MET A 158 -21.06 -12.97 9.45
N PRO A 159 -21.53 -13.54 10.56
CA PRO A 159 -20.68 -13.92 11.69
C PRO A 159 -19.69 -15.06 11.38
N TYR A 160 -19.90 -15.75 10.28
CA TYR A 160 -19.06 -16.85 9.78
C TYR A 160 -17.80 -16.38 9.05
N LEU A 161 -17.62 -15.08 8.82
CA LEU A 161 -16.43 -14.55 8.11
C LEU A 161 -15.15 -14.75 8.92
N ARG A 162 -14.09 -15.19 8.21
CA ARG A 162 -12.73 -15.31 8.73
C ARG A 162 -11.82 -14.26 8.07
N PRO A 163 -10.57 -14.06 8.56
CA PRO A 163 -9.76 -12.90 8.15
C PRO A 163 -9.29 -12.90 6.68
N ASP A 164 -9.09 -14.07 6.06
CA ASP A 164 -8.54 -14.17 4.71
C ASP A 164 -9.63 -13.97 3.65
N ALA A 165 -9.37 -13.05 2.71
CA ALA A 165 -10.26 -12.80 1.59
C ALA A 165 -9.50 -12.16 0.42
N LYS A 166 -10.08 -12.31 -0.78
CA LYS A 166 -9.63 -11.66 -2.02
C LYS A 166 -10.81 -11.05 -2.74
N SER A 167 -10.58 -9.97 -3.47
CA SER A 167 -11.54 -9.38 -4.39
C SER A 167 -10.89 -9.09 -5.73
N GLN A 168 -11.71 -9.11 -6.78
CA GLN A 168 -11.30 -8.73 -8.12
C GLN A 168 -12.45 -7.96 -8.76
N VAL A 169 -12.16 -6.82 -9.36
CA VAL A 169 -13.16 -6.00 -10.05
C VAL A 169 -12.71 -5.77 -11.48
N THR A 170 -13.62 -6.09 -12.41
CA THR A 170 -13.48 -5.79 -13.84
C THR A 170 -14.43 -4.65 -14.19
N ILE A 171 -13.90 -3.60 -14.80
CA ILE A 171 -14.66 -2.47 -15.31
C ILE A 171 -14.61 -2.48 -16.84
N GLU A 172 -15.74 -2.11 -17.45
CA GLU A 172 -15.83 -1.79 -18.86
C GLU A 172 -15.50 -0.32 -19.09
N TYR A 173 -14.60 -0.06 -20.03
CA TYR A 173 -14.13 1.27 -20.44
C TYR A 173 -14.54 1.58 -21.86
N ASP A 174 -14.74 2.87 -22.19
CA ASP A 174 -14.89 3.32 -23.56
C ASP A 174 -13.53 3.41 -24.30
N ASP A 175 -13.59 3.83 -25.57
CA ASP A 175 -12.38 4.00 -26.40
C ASP A 175 -11.49 5.17 -25.93
N GLU A 176 -12.05 6.12 -25.16
CA GLU A 176 -11.35 7.23 -24.50
C GLU A 176 -10.83 6.87 -23.10
N ARG A 177 -10.88 5.58 -22.75
CA ARG A 177 -10.39 5.02 -21.46
C ARG A 177 -11.15 5.50 -20.22
N ARG A 178 -12.40 5.97 -20.38
CA ARG A 178 -13.26 6.36 -19.25
C ARG A 178 -14.01 5.13 -18.72
N PRO A 179 -14.07 4.94 -17.40
CA PRO A 179 -14.82 3.83 -16.81
C PRO A 179 -16.34 4.03 -17.03
N LEU A 180 -17.02 3.00 -17.52
CA LEU A 180 -18.46 3.05 -17.82
C LEU A 180 -19.29 2.34 -16.76
N ARG A 181 -18.92 1.12 -16.40
CA ARG A 181 -19.64 0.30 -15.41
C ARG A 181 -18.78 -0.84 -14.89
N VAL A 182 -19.11 -1.33 -13.73
CA VAL A 182 -18.60 -2.61 -13.23
C VAL A 182 -19.20 -3.74 -14.07
N HIS A 183 -18.34 -4.54 -14.68
CA HIS A 183 -18.72 -5.70 -15.48
C HIS A 183 -18.76 -6.97 -14.63
N THR A 184 -17.72 -7.21 -13.83
CA THR A 184 -17.59 -8.41 -13.00
C THR A 184 -17.02 -8.09 -11.64
N ILE A 185 -17.57 -8.74 -10.60
CA ILE A 185 -17.04 -8.75 -9.24
C ILE A 185 -16.76 -10.18 -8.85
N VAL A 186 -15.55 -10.46 -8.35
CA VAL A 186 -15.19 -11.73 -7.72
C VAL A 186 -14.86 -11.47 -6.25
N VAL A 187 -15.44 -12.24 -5.34
CA VAL A 187 -15.13 -12.23 -3.92
C VAL A 187 -14.83 -13.66 -3.49
N SER A 188 -13.64 -13.88 -2.94
CA SER A 188 -13.30 -15.13 -2.28
C SER A 188 -13.03 -14.82 -0.82
N THR A 189 -13.80 -15.41 0.09
CA THR A 189 -13.67 -15.16 1.53
C THR A 189 -13.62 -16.47 2.31
N GLN A 190 -12.67 -16.53 3.23
CA GLN A 190 -12.59 -17.60 4.21
C GLN A 190 -13.80 -17.52 5.16
N HIS A 191 -14.35 -18.67 5.53
CA HIS A 191 -15.58 -18.76 6.33
C HIS A 191 -15.56 -19.98 7.25
N ASP A 192 -16.44 -19.96 8.25
CA ASP A 192 -16.70 -21.12 9.10
C ASP A 192 -17.35 -22.26 8.31
N GLU A 193 -17.21 -23.50 8.80
CA GLU A 193 -17.69 -24.69 8.08
C GLU A 193 -19.23 -24.82 8.06
N ASN A 194 -19.92 -24.10 8.94
CA ASN A 194 -21.38 -24.18 9.16
C ASN A 194 -22.21 -23.36 8.17
N VAL A 195 -21.60 -22.74 7.16
CA VAL A 195 -22.28 -21.99 6.09
C VAL A 195 -21.95 -22.56 4.73
N ASP A 196 -22.91 -22.53 3.82
CA ASP A 196 -22.74 -23.00 2.45
C ASP A 196 -22.44 -21.86 1.45
N ALA A 197 -21.91 -22.22 0.29
CA ALA A 197 -21.54 -21.25 -0.74
C ALA A 197 -22.74 -20.45 -1.31
N PRO A 198 -23.95 -21.02 -1.50
CA PRO A 198 -25.13 -20.25 -1.89
C PRO A 198 -25.50 -19.14 -0.90
N GLN A 199 -25.46 -19.42 0.40
CA GLN A 199 -25.75 -18.43 1.44
C GLN A 199 -24.70 -17.31 1.41
N ILE A 200 -23.41 -17.65 1.32
CA ILE A 200 -22.33 -16.65 1.24
C ILE A 200 -22.52 -15.74 0.01
N LYS A 201 -22.88 -16.34 -1.14
CA LYS A 201 -23.13 -15.58 -2.38
C LYS A 201 -24.31 -14.63 -2.23
N GLU A 202 -25.38 -15.07 -1.59
CA GLU A 202 -26.56 -14.25 -1.34
C GLU A 202 -26.23 -13.09 -0.38
N ASP A 203 -25.51 -13.37 0.70
CA ASP A 203 -25.09 -12.33 1.66
C ASP A 203 -24.14 -11.32 1.02
N VAL A 204 -23.21 -11.74 0.18
CA VAL A 204 -22.35 -10.82 -0.58
C VAL A 204 -23.22 -9.92 -1.47
N ARG A 205 -24.21 -10.47 -2.15
CA ARG A 205 -25.08 -9.71 -3.06
C ARG A 205 -25.99 -8.74 -2.32
N THR A 206 -26.58 -9.15 -1.19
CA THR A 206 -27.65 -8.41 -0.50
C THR A 206 -27.13 -7.57 0.69
N ILE A 207 -25.95 -7.88 1.21
CA ILE A 207 -25.37 -7.16 2.37
C ILE A 207 -24.08 -6.44 1.96
N LEU A 208 -23.05 -7.16 1.47
CA LEU A 208 -21.75 -6.58 1.21
C LEU A 208 -21.79 -5.52 0.11
N ILE A 209 -22.29 -5.84 -1.09
CA ILE A 209 -22.26 -4.91 -2.22
C ILE A 209 -23.13 -3.66 -1.96
N PRO A 210 -24.33 -3.75 -1.39
CA PRO A 210 -25.10 -2.57 -1.00
C PRO A 210 -24.37 -1.70 0.04
N ARG A 211 -23.66 -2.30 1.02
CA ARG A 211 -22.87 -1.55 1.99
C ARG A 211 -21.67 -0.86 1.36
N VAL A 212 -20.99 -1.52 0.39
CA VAL A 212 -19.92 -0.92 -0.41
C VAL A 212 -20.44 0.32 -1.15
N LYS A 213 -21.57 0.20 -1.86
CA LYS A 213 -22.19 1.32 -2.58
C LYS A 213 -22.55 2.46 -1.63
N ALA A 214 -23.22 2.16 -0.52
CA ALA A 214 -23.56 3.16 0.50
C ALA A 214 -22.33 3.83 1.15
N ARG A 215 -21.23 3.11 1.29
CA ARG A 215 -19.95 3.68 1.78
C ARG A 215 -19.38 4.71 0.80
N LEU A 216 -19.37 4.38 -0.50
CA LEU A 216 -18.93 5.29 -1.56
C LEU A 216 -19.85 6.52 -1.66
N GLU A 217 -21.17 6.34 -1.64
CA GLU A 217 -22.16 7.42 -1.67
C GLU A 217 -22.00 8.39 -0.50
N ARG A 218 -21.81 7.87 0.72
CA ARG A 218 -21.52 8.72 1.90
C ARG A 218 -20.23 9.52 1.78
N ALA A 219 -19.27 9.01 1.02
CA ALA A 219 -18.03 9.71 0.73
C ALA A 219 -18.15 10.70 -0.44
N ASN A 220 -19.31 10.82 -1.08
CA ASN A 220 -19.53 11.52 -2.34
C ASN A 220 -18.54 11.04 -3.43
N ASP A 221 -18.36 9.74 -3.54
CA ASP A 221 -17.46 9.11 -4.48
C ASP A 221 -18.24 8.65 -5.72
N GLU A 222 -17.88 9.17 -6.89
CA GLU A 222 -18.54 8.86 -8.15
C GLU A 222 -18.42 7.39 -8.56
N LEU A 223 -17.46 6.65 -7.99
CA LEU A 223 -17.33 5.21 -8.21
C LEU A 223 -18.57 4.42 -7.79
N ALA A 224 -19.42 4.96 -6.90
CA ALA A 224 -20.70 4.36 -6.54
C ALA A 224 -21.61 4.17 -7.77
N GLN A 225 -21.53 5.07 -8.76
CA GLN A 225 -22.37 5.06 -9.97
C GLN A 225 -21.95 3.94 -10.92
N LEU A 226 -20.70 3.47 -10.84
CA LEU A 226 -20.22 2.35 -11.66
C LEU A 226 -20.82 1.02 -11.24
N ILE A 227 -21.27 0.90 -9.97
CA ILE A 227 -21.93 -0.31 -9.44
C ILE A 227 -23.41 -0.24 -9.77
N GLY A 228 -23.78 -0.69 -10.96
CA GLY A 228 -25.17 -0.81 -11.41
C GLY A 228 -25.88 -2.04 -10.85
N GLU A 229 -27.01 -2.40 -11.43
CA GLU A 229 -27.77 -3.60 -11.06
C GLU A 229 -27.29 -4.85 -11.83
N GLU A 230 -26.74 -4.64 -13.02
CA GLU A 230 -26.30 -5.71 -13.93
C GLU A 230 -24.78 -5.84 -13.92
N TYR A 231 -24.27 -6.79 -13.13
CA TYR A 231 -22.88 -7.25 -13.16
C TYR A 231 -22.80 -8.76 -12.90
N ILE A 232 -21.72 -9.38 -13.36
CA ILE A 232 -21.45 -10.80 -13.09
C ILE A 232 -20.85 -10.90 -11.69
N LEU A 233 -21.47 -11.72 -10.81
CA LEU A 233 -20.97 -11.92 -9.44
C LEU A 233 -20.51 -13.38 -9.26
N HIS A 234 -19.23 -13.54 -8.94
CA HIS A 234 -18.63 -14.80 -8.51
C HIS A 234 -18.24 -14.71 -7.03
N VAL A 235 -18.72 -15.66 -6.23
CA VAL A 235 -18.37 -15.77 -4.81
C VAL A 235 -17.93 -17.18 -4.52
N ASN A 236 -16.72 -17.35 -3.95
CA ASN A 236 -16.12 -18.64 -3.66
C ASN A 236 -16.33 -19.65 -4.81
N PRO A 237 -15.89 -19.37 -6.03
CA PRO A 237 -16.24 -20.16 -7.22
C PRO A 237 -15.75 -21.61 -7.16
N THR A 238 -14.78 -21.91 -6.30
CA THR A 238 -14.28 -23.28 -6.03
C THR A 238 -15.07 -24.01 -4.94
N GLY A 239 -16.08 -23.36 -4.33
CA GLY A 239 -16.90 -23.91 -3.26
C GLY A 239 -16.41 -23.49 -1.87
N LYS A 240 -16.08 -24.45 -0.99
CA LYS A 240 -15.66 -24.18 0.39
C LYS A 240 -14.30 -23.48 0.46
N PHE A 241 -14.21 -22.47 1.33
CA PHE A 241 -12.95 -21.81 1.69
C PHE A 241 -12.84 -21.72 3.22
N VAL A 242 -12.78 -22.85 3.89
CA VAL A 242 -12.63 -22.97 5.36
C VAL A 242 -11.16 -22.91 5.76
N ILE A 243 -10.30 -23.62 5.03
CA ILE A 243 -8.85 -23.57 5.22
C ILE A 243 -8.34 -22.37 4.45
N GLY A 244 -7.76 -21.41 5.16
CA GLY A 244 -7.25 -20.15 4.60
C GLY A 244 -6.28 -19.48 5.56
N GLY A 245 -5.86 -18.26 5.22
CA GLY A 245 -4.81 -17.57 5.93
C GLY A 245 -3.47 -18.30 5.85
N PRO A 246 -2.52 -18.06 6.76
CA PRO A 246 -1.21 -18.73 6.76
C PRO A 246 -1.27 -20.25 6.91
N HIS A 247 -2.41 -20.81 7.36
CA HIS A 247 -2.62 -22.25 7.38
C HIS A 247 -2.91 -22.81 5.98
N GLY A 248 -3.58 -22.04 5.14
CA GLY A 248 -3.92 -22.47 3.77
C GLY A 248 -2.79 -22.26 2.77
N ASP A 249 -2.03 -21.19 2.91
CA ASP A 249 -0.93 -20.80 2.01
C ASP A 249 0.12 -19.99 2.77
N THR A 250 1.38 -20.17 2.39
CA THR A 250 2.50 -19.44 3.00
C THR A 250 2.53 -18.00 2.49
N GLY A 251 2.60 -17.05 3.42
CA GLY A 251 2.79 -15.62 3.14
C GLY A 251 4.24 -15.17 3.29
N LEU A 252 4.62 -14.20 2.50
CA LEU A 252 5.92 -13.53 2.52
C LEU A 252 5.76 -12.03 2.32
N THR A 253 6.60 -11.25 2.99
CA THR A 253 6.72 -9.81 2.76
C THR A 253 7.03 -9.51 1.30
N GLY A 254 6.33 -8.53 0.72
CA GLY A 254 6.62 -8.04 -0.63
C GLY A 254 6.10 -8.90 -1.78
N ARG A 255 5.14 -9.79 -1.55
CA ARG A 255 4.52 -10.61 -2.61
C ARG A 255 3.20 -10.06 -3.17
N LYS A 256 2.75 -8.89 -2.69
CA LYS A 256 1.51 -8.23 -3.16
C LYS A 256 1.76 -6.82 -3.67
N ILE A 257 2.94 -6.61 -4.29
CA ILE A 257 3.42 -5.30 -4.72
C ILE A 257 2.50 -4.59 -5.73
N ILE A 258 1.75 -5.33 -6.54
CA ILE A 258 0.79 -4.77 -7.49
C ILE A 258 -0.50 -4.31 -6.77
N VAL A 259 -0.94 -5.06 -5.76
CA VAL A 259 -2.04 -4.67 -4.87
C VAL A 259 -1.64 -3.44 -4.04
N ASP A 260 -0.38 -3.36 -3.63
CA ASP A 260 0.17 -2.25 -2.85
C ASP A 260 0.25 -0.95 -3.64
N THR A 261 0.25 -1.01 -4.97
CA THR A 261 0.50 0.13 -5.84
C THR A 261 -0.70 0.48 -6.74
N TYR A 262 -0.74 0.03 -7.99
CA TYR A 262 -1.68 0.56 -8.99
C TYR A 262 -2.57 -0.52 -9.65
N GLY A 263 -2.59 -1.75 -9.11
CA GLY A 263 -3.47 -2.83 -9.61
C GLY A 263 -3.19 -3.25 -11.06
N GLY A 264 -1.96 -3.05 -11.54
CA GLY A 264 -1.55 -3.39 -12.90
C GLY A 264 -1.77 -2.28 -13.93
N ARG A 265 -2.32 -1.13 -13.55
CA ARG A 265 -2.53 0.01 -14.46
C ARG A 265 -1.24 0.82 -14.67
N GLY A 266 -0.53 1.11 -13.61
CA GLY A 266 0.79 1.73 -13.63
C GLY A 266 1.91 0.69 -13.54
N ALA A 267 3.10 1.02 -14.07
CA ALA A 267 4.30 0.19 -13.95
C ALA A 267 4.77 0.06 -12.49
N HIS A 268 5.57 -0.96 -12.21
CA HIS A 268 6.21 -1.20 -10.93
C HIS A 268 7.69 -1.56 -11.12
N GLY A 269 8.56 -1.05 -10.24
CA GLY A 269 10.01 -1.29 -10.32
C GLY A 269 10.47 -2.65 -9.79
N GLY A 270 9.58 -3.40 -9.11
CA GLY A 270 9.85 -4.72 -8.56
C GLY A 270 10.25 -4.72 -7.09
N GLY A 271 10.66 -3.58 -6.51
CA GLY A 271 11.03 -3.47 -5.10
C GLY A 271 9.82 -3.49 -4.15
N ALA A 272 9.86 -4.36 -3.14
CA ALA A 272 8.87 -4.36 -2.06
C ALA A 272 9.03 -3.13 -1.17
N PHE A 273 7.92 -2.70 -0.53
CA PHE A 273 7.91 -1.55 0.38
C PHE A 273 8.00 -1.96 1.84
N SER A 274 7.12 -2.87 2.28
CA SER A 274 7.00 -3.25 3.69
C SER A 274 8.30 -3.80 4.27
N GLY A 275 8.57 -3.46 5.52
CA GLY A 275 9.78 -3.85 6.24
C GLY A 275 11.02 -3.01 5.95
N LYS A 276 10.97 -2.06 5.02
CA LYS A 276 12.08 -1.19 4.61
C LYS A 276 11.95 0.19 5.21
N ASP A 277 12.99 0.69 5.90
CA ASP A 277 13.08 2.09 6.33
C ASP A 277 13.26 3.06 5.16
N SER A 278 13.15 4.34 5.46
CA SER A 278 13.15 5.43 4.48
C SER A 278 14.43 5.61 3.67
N SER A 279 15.56 5.01 4.08
CA SER A 279 16.82 5.05 3.31
C SER A 279 16.77 4.15 2.06
N LYS A 280 15.85 3.20 2.02
CA LYS A 280 15.62 2.32 0.87
C LYS A 280 14.73 3.04 -0.14
N VAL A 281 15.35 3.48 -1.24
CA VAL A 281 14.68 4.27 -2.30
C VAL A 281 13.53 3.52 -2.98
N ASP A 282 13.54 2.18 -2.98
CA ASP A 282 12.40 1.37 -3.43
C ASP A 282 11.08 1.87 -2.85
N ARG A 283 11.09 2.26 -1.57
CA ARG A 283 9.92 2.77 -0.87
C ARG A 283 9.82 4.29 -0.94
N SER A 284 10.83 5.01 -0.49
CA SER A 284 10.78 6.46 -0.35
C SER A 284 10.63 7.18 -1.69
N ALA A 285 11.36 6.77 -2.73
CA ALA A 285 11.25 7.36 -4.05
C ALA A 285 9.97 6.95 -4.80
N ALA A 286 9.40 5.77 -4.54
CA ALA A 286 8.07 5.42 -5.05
C ALA A 286 6.98 6.34 -4.48
N TYR A 287 7.08 6.71 -3.21
CA TYR A 287 6.17 7.69 -2.59
C TYR A 287 6.33 9.08 -3.21
N ALA A 288 7.58 9.52 -3.45
CA ALA A 288 7.84 10.79 -4.13
C ALA A 288 7.32 10.78 -5.57
N ALA A 289 7.54 9.71 -6.31
CA ALA A 289 7.03 9.57 -7.68
C ALA A 289 5.49 9.62 -7.72
N ARG A 290 4.82 8.96 -6.77
CA ARG A 290 3.35 9.04 -6.61
C ARG A 290 2.88 10.46 -6.34
N HIS A 291 3.52 11.17 -5.42
CA HIS A 291 3.17 12.55 -5.10
C HIS A 291 3.27 13.45 -6.33
N ILE A 292 4.33 13.32 -7.13
CA ILE A 292 4.52 14.08 -8.37
C ILE A 292 3.41 13.75 -9.36
N ALA A 293 3.19 12.47 -9.68
CA ALA A 293 2.18 12.05 -10.64
C ALA A 293 0.78 12.55 -10.25
N LYS A 294 0.43 12.42 -8.96
CA LYS A 294 -0.86 12.87 -8.43
C LYS A 294 -1.05 14.38 -8.57
N ASN A 295 -0.05 15.17 -8.21
CA ASN A 295 -0.12 16.63 -8.32
C ASN A 295 -0.11 17.10 -9.77
N MET A 296 0.57 16.42 -10.69
CA MET A 296 0.51 16.74 -12.13
C MET A 296 -0.88 16.53 -12.71
N VAL A 297 -1.53 15.41 -12.40
CA VAL A 297 -2.91 15.14 -12.82
C VAL A 297 -3.87 16.16 -12.20
N ALA A 298 -3.74 16.45 -10.91
CA ALA A 298 -4.57 17.43 -10.23
C ALA A 298 -4.40 18.85 -10.78
N ALA A 299 -3.17 19.25 -11.13
CA ALA A 299 -2.86 20.54 -11.75
C ALA A 299 -3.40 20.68 -13.17
N GLY A 300 -3.73 19.59 -13.84
CA GLY A 300 -4.26 19.61 -15.21
C GLY A 300 -3.21 19.46 -16.30
N VAL A 301 -2.00 19.00 -15.96
CA VAL A 301 -0.95 18.70 -16.96
C VAL A 301 -1.41 17.61 -17.93
N ALA A 302 -2.05 16.57 -17.42
CA ALA A 302 -2.59 15.46 -18.19
C ALA A 302 -3.71 14.77 -17.39
N ASP A 303 -4.46 13.85 -18.00
CA ASP A 303 -5.50 13.07 -17.32
C ASP A 303 -4.95 11.75 -16.76
N GLU A 304 -3.82 11.28 -17.28
CA GLU A 304 -3.11 10.08 -16.84
C GLU A 304 -1.59 10.36 -16.88
N VAL A 305 -0.87 10.04 -15.82
CA VAL A 305 0.57 10.32 -15.69
C VAL A 305 1.29 9.16 -15.03
N LEU A 306 2.38 8.72 -15.64
CA LEU A 306 3.40 7.87 -15.04
C LEU A 306 4.67 8.69 -14.84
N VAL A 307 5.28 8.57 -13.67
CA VAL A 307 6.60 9.14 -13.35
C VAL A 307 7.53 7.99 -13.00
N GLN A 308 8.70 7.91 -13.63
CA GLN A 308 9.77 7.01 -13.23
C GLN A 308 10.93 7.81 -12.64
N LEU A 309 11.42 7.36 -11.50
CA LEU A 309 12.68 7.81 -10.90
C LEU A 309 13.67 6.66 -10.92
N SER A 310 14.95 6.93 -11.16
CA SER A 310 16.00 5.91 -11.06
C SER A 310 17.17 6.42 -10.24
N TYR A 311 17.78 5.51 -9.47
CA TYR A 311 18.93 5.81 -8.61
C TYR A 311 20.04 4.79 -8.79
N ALA A 312 21.27 5.21 -8.48
CA ALA A 312 22.41 4.32 -8.27
C ALA A 312 22.80 4.34 -6.79
N ILE A 313 23.26 3.21 -6.29
CA ILE A 313 23.72 3.10 -4.89
C ILE A 313 24.79 4.14 -4.58
N GLY A 314 24.67 4.82 -3.46
CA GLY A 314 25.64 5.81 -2.99
C GLY A 314 25.61 7.16 -3.73
N ILE A 315 24.69 7.37 -4.70
CA ILE A 315 24.49 8.64 -5.41
C ILE A 315 23.20 9.29 -4.91
N ALA A 316 23.27 10.58 -4.52
CA ALA A 316 22.14 11.31 -3.98
C ALA A 316 21.15 11.77 -5.09
N GLU A 317 21.68 12.27 -6.20
CA GLU A 317 20.84 12.73 -7.30
C GLU A 317 20.24 11.56 -8.08
N PRO A 318 18.96 11.63 -8.52
CA PRO A 318 18.41 10.62 -9.40
C PRO A 318 19.17 10.59 -10.73
N LEU A 319 19.39 9.39 -11.29
CA LEU A 319 20.03 9.23 -12.61
C LEU A 319 19.13 9.72 -13.74
N SER A 320 17.82 9.55 -13.57
CA SER A 320 16.82 10.01 -14.55
C SER A 320 15.46 10.26 -13.90
N VAL A 321 14.74 11.20 -14.50
CA VAL A 321 13.31 11.43 -14.31
C VAL A 321 12.65 11.26 -15.66
N TYR A 322 11.68 10.34 -15.75
CA TYR A 322 10.90 10.09 -16.96
C TYR A 322 9.42 10.31 -16.66
N VAL A 323 8.71 10.88 -17.64
CA VAL A 323 7.27 11.14 -17.57
C VAL A 323 6.62 10.56 -18.82
N ASP A 324 5.51 9.86 -18.63
CA ASP A 324 4.62 9.40 -19.69
C ASP A 324 3.19 9.87 -19.36
N THR A 325 2.53 10.51 -20.27
CA THR A 325 1.16 11.02 -20.12
C THR A 325 0.13 10.15 -20.85
N TYR A 326 0.55 9.03 -21.41
CA TYR A 326 -0.31 8.10 -22.17
C TYR A 326 -1.12 8.79 -23.28
N GLY A 327 -0.54 9.86 -23.87
CA GLY A 327 -1.20 10.65 -24.92
C GLY A 327 -2.27 11.62 -24.39
N THR A 328 -2.39 11.82 -23.09
CA THR A 328 -3.36 12.75 -22.48
C THR A 328 -2.76 14.12 -22.13
N ASN A 329 -1.54 14.41 -22.60
CA ASN A 329 -0.85 15.69 -22.39
C ASN A 329 -1.70 16.87 -22.87
N LYS A 330 -1.93 17.85 -22.00
CA LYS A 330 -2.69 19.07 -22.28
C LYS A 330 -1.82 20.30 -22.57
N LEU A 331 -0.50 20.13 -22.49
CA LEU A 331 0.47 21.17 -22.72
C LEU A 331 1.02 21.12 -24.16
N ALA A 332 1.46 22.25 -24.68
CA ALA A 332 2.09 22.35 -26.00
C ALA A 332 3.61 22.06 -25.94
N ILE A 333 4.07 21.22 -25.02
CA ILE A 333 5.47 20.84 -24.83
C ILE A 333 5.61 19.32 -24.76
N SER A 334 6.81 18.82 -25.00
CA SER A 334 7.09 17.38 -24.95
C SER A 334 7.15 16.85 -23.53
N GLU A 335 6.92 15.53 -23.35
CA GLU A 335 7.08 14.84 -22.07
C GLU A 335 8.50 14.96 -21.51
N GLY A 336 9.53 14.97 -22.37
CA GLY A 336 10.91 15.22 -21.96
C GLY A 336 11.10 16.62 -21.37
N GLU A 337 10.43 17.65 -21.89
CA GLU A 337 10.46 18.99 -21.32
C GLU A 337 9.66 19.05 -20.01
N ILE A 338 8.52 18.35 -19.91
CA ILE A 338 7.78 18.21 -18.66
C ILE A 338 8.69 17.58 -17.59
N ALA A 339 9.37 16.47 -17.90
CA ALA A 339 10.26 15.78 -16.98
C ALA A 339 11.41 16.69 -16.49
N GLN A 340 12.02 17.48 -17.37
CA GLN A 340 13.07 18.44 -16.99
C GLN A 340 12.58 19.54 -16.06
N ARG A 341 11.37 20.06 -16.26
CA ARG A 341 10.78 21.08 -15.39
C ARG A 341 10.40 20.48 -14.04
N ILE A 342 9.78 19.31 -14.01
CA ILE A 342 9.45 18.57 -12.78
C ILE A 342 10.72 18.29 -11.95
N SER A 343 11.80 17.84 -12.57
CA SER A 343 13.06 17.57 -11.85
C SER A 343 13.69 18.83 -11.21
N LYS A 344 13.35 20.02 -11.67
CA LYS A 344 13.78 21.29 -11.04
C LYS A 344 12.84 21.75 -9.92
N LEU A 345 11.55 21.36 -9.97
CA LEU A 345 10.56 21.73 -8.96
C LEU A 345 10.69 20.89 -7.68
N PHE A 346 11.14 19.65 -7.81
CA PHE A 346 11.19 18.70 -6.71
C PHE A 346 12.64 18.30 -6.41
N ASP A 347 13.06 18.51 -5.15
CA ASP A 347 14.31 17.95 -4.66
C ASP A 347 14.12 16.45 -4.43
N LEU A 348 14.68 15.64 -5.32
CA LEU A 348 14.52 14.19 -5.36
C LEU A 348 15.67 13.44 -4.69
N ARG A 349 16.56 14.14 -3.98
CA ARG A 349 17.58 13.49 -3.17
C ARG A 349 16.92 12.72 -2.00
N PRO A 350 17.44 11.53 -1.63
CA PRO A 350 16.84 10.69 -0.60
C PRO A 350 16.54 11.44 0.72
N ALA A 351 17.48 12.25 1.23
CA ALA A 351 17.29 13.02 2.45
C ALA A 351 16.11 14.01 2.34
N SER A 352 15.98 14.68 1.20
CA SER A 352 14.89 15.63 0.95
C SER A 352 13.52 14.96 0.88
N ILE A 353 13.45 13.78 0.27
CA ILE A 353 12.25 12.93 0.23
C ILE A 353 11.85 12.51 1.64
N VAL A 354 12.80 12.00 2.43
CA VAL A 354 12.58 11.55 3.81
C VAL A 354 12.03 12.70 4.67
N ARG A 355 12.63 13.88 4.56
CA ARG A 355 12.21 15.09 5.29
C ARG A 355 10.83 15.56 4.85
N ARG A 356 10.57 15.61 3.54
CA ARG A 356 9.31 16.11 2.97
C ARG A 356 8.10 15.31 3.44
N TYR A 357 8.22 14.00 3.52
CA TYR A 357 7.10 13.12 3.89
C TYR A 357 7.18 12.61 5.32
N GLY A 358 8.15 13.07 6.12
CA GLY A 358 8.28 12.68 7.52
C GLY A 358 8.56 11.18 7.72
N LEU A 359 9.35 10.56 6.84
CA LEU A 359 9.52 9.10 6.78
C LEU A 359 10.43 8.53 7.88
N LYS A 360 10.88 9.32 8.84
CA LYS A 360 11.52 8.86 10.10
C LYS A 360 10.50 8.64 11.23
N ASN A 361 9.21 8.84 10.96
CA ASN A 361 8.14 8.61 11.92
C ASN A 361 7.56 7.19 11.80
N PRO A 362 6.94 6.65 12.87
CA PRO A 362 6.30 5.33 12.86
C PRO A 362 4.92 5.41 12.17
N ILE A 363 4.92 5.40 10.84
CA ILE A 363 3.74 5.59 9.98
C ILE A 363 3.48 4.43 9.03
N PHE A 364 4.33 3.40 9.06
CA PHE A 364 4.38 2.38 8.02
C PHE A 364 3.40 1.23 8.23
N GLU A 365 3.10 0.82 9.47
CA GLU A 365 2.10 -0.21 9.75
C GLU A 365 0.73 0.13 9.12
N ALA A 366 0.37 1.41 9.07
CA ALA A 366 -0.86 1.88 8.45
C ALA A 366 -0.91 1.72 6.93
N THR A 367 0.24 1.54 6.27
CA THR A 367 0.34 1.39 4.80
C THR A 367 0.26 -0.07 4.35
N ALA A 368 0.48 -1.01 5.25
CA ALA A 368 0.75 -2.40 4.94
C ALA A 368 -0.49 -3.22 4.51
N SER A 369 -1.66 -2.61 4.42
CA SER A 369 -2.89 -3.25 3.91
C SER A 369 -3.73 -2.28 3.10
N TYR A 370 -4.41 -2.81 2.07
CA TYR A 370 -5.31 -2.05 1.17
C TYR A 370 -4.62 -0.90 0.42
N GLY A 371 -3.34 -1.07 0.06
CA GLY A 371 -2.56 -0.18 -0.78
C GLY A 371 -1.81 0.92 -0.02
N HIS A 372 -0.63 1.24 -0.54
CA HIS A 372 0.20 2.36 -0.07
C HIS A 372 -0.25 3.69 -0.66
N PHE A 373 -1.04 3.65 -1.75
CA PHE A 373 -1.51 4.82 -2.49
C PHE A 373 -3.05 4.90 -2.51
N GLY A 374 -3.56 6.11 -2.76
CA GLY A 374 -4.99 6.37 -2.79
C GLY A 374 -5.63 6.53 -1.41
N ASN A 375 -4.84 6.66 -0.36
CA ASN A 375 -5.33 6.95 0.98
C ASN A 375 -5.39 8.47 1.21
N ARG A 376 -6.29 8.93 2.09
CA ARG A 376 -6.36 10.34 2.48
C ARG A 376 -5.30 10.64 3.52
N PRO A 377 -4.54 11.73 3.38
CA PRO A 377 -3.67 12.20 4.47
C PRO A 377 -4.48 12.50 5.73
N TYR A 378 -3.92 12.14 6.87
CA TYR A 378 -4.47 12.50 8.18
C TYR A 378 -3.35 12.65 9.21
N THR A 379 -3.63 13.36 10.28
CA THR A 379 -2.73 13.55 11.41
C THR A 379 -3.24 12.77 12.61
N LYS A 380 -2.35 12.11 13.33
CA LYS A 380 -2.66 11.32 14.52
C LYS A 380 -1.56 11.45 15.54
N GLU A 381 -1.92 11.45 16.82
CA GLU A 381 -0.98 11.29 17.92
C GLU A 381 -0.41 9.87 17.93
N VAL A 382 0.91 9.76 18.02
CA VAL A 382 1.64 8.51 18.13
C VAL A 382 2.56 8.56 19.35
N THR A 383 2.68 7.43 20.03
CA THR A 383 3.66 7.27 21.11
C THR A 383 5.05 7.10 20.50
N VAL A 384 6.02 7.88 20.98
CA VAL A 384 7.44 7.77 20.66
C VAL A 384 8.27 7.83 21.95
N PHE A 385 9.55 7.48 21.88
CA PHE A 385 10.45 7.52 23.02
C PHE A 385 11.55 8.53 22.73
N GLU A 386 11.64 9.59 23.55
CA GLU A 386 12.69 10.61 23.47
C GLU A 386 13.60 10.48 24.69
N ASN A 387 14.88 10.16 24.46
CA ASN A 387 15.85 9.89 25.53
C ASN A 387 15.37 8.80 26.50
N GLY A 388 14.68 7.77 25.99
CA GLY A 388 14.14 6.65 26.79
C GLY A 388 12.85 7.00 27.57
N VAL A 389 12.31 8.20 27.40
CA VAL A 389 11.05 8.63 28.00
C VAL A 389 9.92 8.53 26.98
N GLU A 390 8.83 7.90 27.37
CA GLU A 390 7.62 7.82 26.55
C GLU A 390 6.97 9.19 26.42
N THR A 391 6.75 9.65 25.20
CA THR A 391 6.09 10.92 24.86
C THR A 391 5.06 10.72 23.75
N THR A 392 4.18 11.70 23.55
CA THR A 392 3.21 11.69 22.47
C THR A 392 3.56 12.81 21.48
N ARG A 393 3.55 12.47 20.20
CA ARG A 393 3.80 13.42 19.13
C ARG A 393 2.75 13.30 18.03
N GLU A 394 2.30 14.44 17.51
CA GLU A 394 1.43 14.50 16.35
C GLU A 394 2.21 14.21 15.07
N VAL A 395 1.75 13.25 14.27
CA VAL A 395 2.43 12.77 13.06
C VAL A 395 1.45 12.69 11.89
N GLU A 396 1.90 13.15 10.72
CA GLU A 396 1.15 13.05 9.47
C GLU A 396 1.36 11.68 8.82
N PHE A 397 0.25 11.05 8.42
CA PHE A 397 0.20 9.79 7.67
C PHE A 397 -0.16 10.07 6.21
N PHE A 398 0.42 9.30 5.29
CA PHE A 398 0.20 9.42 3.84
C PHE A 398 0.50 10.82 3.27
N GLY A 399 1.52 11.50 3.78
CA GLY A 399 1.91 12.84 3.34
C GLY A 399 2.19 12.93 1.83
N TRP A 400 2.59 11.83 1.19
CA TRP A 400 2.78 11.75 -0.26
C TRP A 400 1.47 11.78 -1.08
N GLU A 401 0.32 11.70 -0.44
CA GLU A 401 -0.99 11.83 -1.08
C GLU A 401 -1.54 13.26 -1.05
N LYS A 402 -0.80 14.23 -0.51
CA LYS A 402 -1.21 15.64 -0.48
C LYS A 402 -1.18 16.26 -1.87
N LEU A 403 -2.04 17.27 -2.07
CA LEU A 403 -2.13 18.08 -3.28
C LEU A 403 -1.48 19.47 -3.07
N ASP A 404 -0.39 19.50 -2.31
CA ASP A 404 0.31 20.71 -1.90
C ASP A 404 1.25 21.31 -2.95
N ALA A 405 1.50 20.59 -4.06
CA ALA A 405 2.31 21.06 -5.17
C ALA A 405 1.50 21.51 -6.39
N VAL A 406 0.17 21.46 -6.34
CA VAL A 406 -0.70 21.78 -7.48
C VAL A 406 -0.48 23.20 -7.98
N GLU A 407 -0.50 24.20 -7.11
CA GLU A 407 -0.34 25.61 -7.50
C GLU A 407 1.08 25.91 -8.02
N THR A 408 2.09 25.26 -7.46
CA THR A 408 3.48 25.37 -7.95
C THR A 408 3.62 24.80 -9.36
N ILE A 409 3.00 23.64 -9.63
CA ILE A 409 2.98 23.02 -10.96
C ILE A 409 2.21 23.88 -11.94
N LYS A 410 1.04 24.41 -11.57
CA LYS A 410 0.27 25.33 -12.42
C LYS A 410 1.08 26.56 -12.81
N ALA A 411 1.77 27.17 -11.84
CA ALA A 411 2.61 28.34 -12.09
C ALA A 411 3.75 28.03 -13.07
N GLU A 412 4.43 26.88 -12.92
CA GLU A 412 5.52 26.45 -13.80
C GLU A 412 5.04 26.23 -15.24
N PHE A 413 3.86 25.64 -15.42
CA PHE A 413 3.32 25.30 -16.75
C PHE A 413 2.32 26.32 -17.30
N SER A 414 2.07 27.41 -16.59
CA SER A 414 1.12 28.46 -16.98
C SER A 414 -0.32 27.95 -17.21
N LEU A 415 -0.79 27.07 -16.30
CA LEU A 415 -2.12 26.45 -16.31
C LEU A 415 -3.15 27.24 -15.48
#